data_9d9f308f28f3a4e62bf8583b4b953772
#
_entry.id   9d9f308f28f3a4e62bf8583b4b953772
#
_cell.length_a   1.000
_cell.length_b   1.000
_cell.length_c   1.000
_cell.angle_alpha   90.00
_cell.angle_beta   90.00
_cell.angle_gamma   90.00
#
_symmetry.space_group_name_H-M   'P 1'
#
loop_
_entity.id
_entity.type
_entity.pdbx_description
1 polymer ?
#
loop_
_entity_poly.entity_id
_entity_poly.type
_entity_poly.pdbx_seq_one_letter_code
_entity_poly.pdbx_strand_id
1 'polypeptide(L)'
;MDRRQFLAATAATAAGMGARHSAAAQITGAVPARKFYSNLALGLLGPFHATFPQTMDLAVRYGFGGVDPNARYLASRSDAALEELTGRMHAQHLGFGTMNLPVDFRGGESSFSDSLTQLPAAIAPLQRAGATRLITWLVPTSNELTYLQNFRQTAERLRQSALVLDAHGLRLGLEYVAPRTSWTRGRYPFLHTMAELRELIAAIGCPNVGICLDSWHWFNAHDTVQQILDLRASDVVAVHLNDAPAGLTFDTYRDGQRELPAATGVIPIASFLDALRQIGYEGPVSAEPNNAALRQMPMDAALAATAAAVKQAFGEMS
;
A
#
# COMPACT_ATOMS: atom_id res chain seq x y z
N MET A 1 -32.08 -53.69 15.57
CA MET A 1 -30.68 -53.52 15.17
C MET A 1 -29.92 -53.00 16.38
N ASP A 2 -29.03 -53.86 16.90
CA ASP A 2 -28.35 -53.67 18.17
C ASP A 2 -27.12 -52.73 17.94
N ARG A 3 -26.87 -51.90 18.93
CA ARG A 3 -25.79 -50.88 18.98
C ARG A 3 -24.38 -51.44 18.69
N ARG A 4 -24.23 -52.79 18.78
CA ARG A 4 -22.97 -53.49 18.49
C ARG A 4 -22.72 -53.76 17.03
N GLN A 5 -23.74 -53.68 16.16
CA GLN A 5 -23.59 -53.85 14.69
C GLN A 5 -23.20 -52.54 13.97
N PHE A 6 -23.37 -51.41 14.62
CA PHE A 6 -22.96 -50.09 14.04
C PHE A 6 -21.47 -49.80 14.18
N LEU A 7 -20.79 -50.38 15.15
CA LEU A 7 -19.37 -50.17 15.40
C LEU A 7 -18.44 -51.13 14.64
N ALA A 8 -18.95 -52.13 13.99
CA ALA A 8 -18.15 -53.09 13.17
C ALA A 8 -18.02 -52.73 11.70
N ALA A 9 -18.77 -51.72 11.20
CA ALA A 9 -18.74 -51.29 9.80
C ALA A 9 -17.79 -50.09 9.51
N THR A 10 -17.16 -49.52 10.51
CA THR A 10 -16.29 -48.35 10.37
C THR A 10 -14.79 -48.62 10.52
N ALA A 11 -14.37 -49.90 10.63
CA ALA A 11 -12.97 -50.28 10.86
C ALA A 11 -12.24 -50.82 9.59
N ALA A 12 -12.83 -50.77 8.40
CA ALA A 12 -12.24 -51.38 7.21
C ALA A 12 -11.90 -50.41 6.05
N THR A 13 -11.82 -49.08 6.29
CA THR A 13 -11.47 -48.13 5.21
C THR A 13 -10.37 -47.13 5.63
N ALA A 14 -9.55 -47.48 6.61
CA ALA A 14 -8.45 -46.63 7.05
C ALA A 14 -7.04 -47.20 6.72
N ALA A 15 -6.89 -47.81 5.54
CA ALA A 15 -5.59 -48.26 5.05
C ALA A 15 -5.47 -47.88 3.56
N GLY A 16 -5.11 -46.65 3.24
CA GLY A 16 -4.91 -46.23 1.85
C GLY A 16 -4.84 -44.73 1.61
N MET A 17 -4.68 -43.90 2.63
CA MET A 17 -4.31 -42.49 2.43
C MET A 17 -2.79 -42.35 2.57
N GLY A 18 -2.09 -42.70 1.48
CA GLY A 18 -0.70 -42.32 1.29
C GLY A 18 -0.59 -40.80 1.39
N ALA A 19 0.34 -40.33 2.22
CA ALA A 19 0.71 -38.96 2.36
C ALA A 19 0.99 -38.34 0.97
N ARG A 20 0.03 -37.64 0.41
CA ARG A 20 0.29 -36.69 -0.66
C ARG A 20 1.04 -35.53 0.00
N HIS A 21 2.36 -35.63 0.04
CA HIS A 21 3.20 -34.47 0.15
C HIS A 21 2.79 -33.55 -1.00
N SER A 22 2.10 -32.47 -0.67
CA SER A 22 1.94 -31.34 -1.57
C SER A 22 3.36 -30.88 -1.89
N ALA A 23 3.89 -31.31 -3.04
CA ALA A 23 5.05 -30.71 -3.60
C ALA A 23 4.67 -29.24 -3.88
N ALA A 24 5.10 -28.35 -2.99
CA ALA A 24 5.17 -26.95 -3.31
C ALA A 24 6.00 -26.90 -4.62
N ALA A 25 5.36 -26.52 -5.71
CA ALA A 25 6.04 -26.31 -6.97
C ALA A 25 7.15 -25.29 -6.70
N GLN A 26 8.38 -25.75 -6.63
CA GLN A 26 9.53 -24.87 -6.65
C GLN A 26 9.50 -24.18 -8.01
N ILE A 27 9.16 -22.91 -8.01
CA ILE A 27 9.28 -22.05 -9.18
C ILE A 27 10.78 -21.91 -9.42
N THR A 28 11.34 -22.77 -10.29
CA THR A 28 12.77 -22.81 -10.65
C THR A 28 13.14 -21.79 -11.73
N GLY A 29 12.27 -20.83 -12.01
CA GLY A 29 12.58 -19.70 -12.89
C GLY A 29 13.34 -18.61 -12.14
N ALA A 30 14.36 -18.02 -12.76
CA ALA A 30 15.01 -16.81 -12.21
C ALA A 30 13.95 -15.73 -11.95
N VAL A 31 13.97 -15.14 -10.75
CA VAL A 31 13.07 -14.02 -10.41
C VAL A 31 13.35 -12.86 -11.37
N PRO A 32 12.33 -12.28 -12.04
CA PRO A 32 12.55 -11.19 -12.99
C PRO A 32 13.27 -10.00 -12.35
N ALA A 33 13.96 -9.21 -13.18
CA ALA A 33 14.59 -7.98 -12.72
C ALA A 33 13.53 -7.03 -12.13
N ARG A 34 13.91 -6.33 -11.06
CA ARG A 34 13.06 -5.35 -10.40
C ARG A 34 12.78 -4.16 -11.34
N LYS A 35 11.51 -3.79 -11.45
CA LYS A 35 11.06 -2.62 -12.21
C LYS A 35 10.52 -1.49 -11.31
N PHE A 36 10.14 -1.80 -10.07
CA PHE A 36 9.70 -0.80 -9.11
C PHE A 36 10.90 -0.05 -8.50
N TYR A 37 10.66 1.15 -8.01
CA TYR A 37 11.69 2.05 -7.48
C TYR A 37 11.38 2.51 -6.06
N SER A 38 12.43 2.83 -5.29
CA SER A 38 12.30 3.45 -3.98
C SER A 38 11.79 4.87 -4.11
N ASN A 39 10.78 5.24 -3.33
CA ASN A 39 10.19 6.56 -3.35
C ASN A 39 10.40 7.28 -2.01
N LEU A 40 10.84 8.54 -2.08
CA LEU A 40 10.94 9.41 -0.92
C LEU A 40 9.59 10.09 -0.65
N ALA A 41 8.81 9.51 0.26
CA ALA A 41 7.59 10.07 0.82
C ALA A 41 7.93 10.78 2.15
N LEU A 42 8.45 11.99 2.08
CA LEU A 42 9.03 12.69 3.23
C LEU A 42 8.07 12.80 4.42
N GLY A 43 6.78 13.02 4.14
CA GLY A 43 5.72 13.11 5.15
C GLY A 43 5.46 11.83 5.93
N LEU A 44 5.77 10.65 5.36
CA LEU A 44 5.62 9.36 6.04
C LEU A 44 6.74 9.09 7.06
N LEU A 45 7.89 9.74 6.91
CA LEU A 45 9.06 9.53 7.76
C LEU A 45 9.03 10.37 9.03
N GLY A 46 8.43 11.57 8.97
CA GLY A 46 8.38 12.45 10.13
C GLY A 46 7.84 13.85 9.81
N PRO A 47 7.83 14.75 10.78
CA PRO A 47 7.41 16.15 10.60
C PRO A 47 8.50 16.96 9.89
N PHE A 48 9.04 16.41 8.82
CA PHE A 48 10.11 17.03 8.06
C PHE A 48 9.55 17.98 7.00
N HIS A 49 10.23 19.10 6.80
CA HIS A 49 9.81 20.13 5.87
C HIS A 49 10.91 20.42 4.86
N ALA A 50 10.58 20.31 3.59
CA ALA A 50 11.41 20.71 2.47
C ALA A 50 10.51 21.22 1.34
N THR A 51 11.01 22.14 0.54
CA THR A 51 10.35 22.52 -0.72
C THR A 51 10.43 21.34 -1.70
N PHE A 52 9.55 21.30 -2.70
CA PHE A 52 9.58 20.22 -3.68
C PHE A 52 10.95 20.06 -4.38
N PRO A 53 11.63 21.16 -4.84
CA PRO A 53 12.99 21.04 -5.37
C PRO A 53 14.00 20.47 -4.37
N GLN A 54 13.95 20.89 -3.10
CA GLN A 54 14.82 20.35 -2.04
C GLN A 54 14.54 18.87 -1.80
N THR A 55 13.26 18.42 -1.87
CA THR A 55 12.91 16.99 -1.75
C THR A 55 13.50 16.18 -2.90
N MET A 56 13.50 16.71 -4.11
CA MET A 56 14.17 16.09 -5.26
C MET A 56 15.68 15.95 -5.03
N ASP A 57 16.34 17.00 -4.57
CA ASP A 57 17.79 16.98 -4.28
C ASP A 57 18.11 15.99 -3.16
N LEU A 58 17.26 15.89 -2.14
CA LEU A 58 17.37 14.87 -1.09
C LEU A 58 17.18 13.45 -1.63
N ALA A 59 16.21 13.24 -2.51
CA ALA A 59 16.01 11.93 -3.13
C ALA A 59 17.24 11.48 -3.90
N VAL A 60 17.82 12.35 -4.72
CA VAL A 60 19.08 12.06 -5.44
C VAL A 60 20.21 11.78 -4.46
N ARG A 61 20.39 12.63 -3.45
CA ARG A 61 21.47 12.51 -2.45
C ARG A 61 21.44 11.17 -1.73
N TYR A 62 20.27 10.67 -1.35
CA TYR A 62 20.10 9.43 -0.61
C TYR A 62 19.83 8.21 -1.48
N GLY A 63 19.75 8.39 -2.81
CA GLY A 63 19.58 7.30 -3.78
C GLY A 63 18.17 6.75 -3.88
N PHE A 64 17.15 7.58 -3.64
CA PHE A 64 15.76 7.25 -3.96
C PHE A 64 15.51 7.46 -5.46
N GLY A 65 14.68 6.59 -6.05
CA GLY A 65 14.29 6.65 -7.45
C GLY A 65 12.97 7.43 -7.70
N GLY A 66 12.40 8.07 -6.69
CA GLY A 66 11.18 8.86 -6.84
C GLY A 66 10.90 9.77 -5.67
N VAL A 67 9.94 10.70 -5.85
CA VAL A 67 9.45 11.64 -4.84
C VAL A 67 7.94 11.80 -4.96
N ASP A 68 7.27 12.03 -3.85
CA ASP A 68 5.84 12.35 -3.86
C ASP A 68 5.60 13.72 -4.53
N PRO A 69 4.59 13.83 -5.40
CA PRO A 69 4.26 15.09 -6.05
C PRO A 69 3.72 16.11 -5.04
N ASN A 70 4.08 17.37 -5.19
CA ASN A 70 3.53 18.47 -4.43
C ASN A 70 2.56 19.29 -5.29
N ALA A 71 1.25 19.02 -5.16
CA ALA A 71 0.22 19.63 -6.00
C ALA A 71 0.25 21.17 -5.98
N ARG A 72 0.51 21.79 -4.80
CA ARG A 72 0.62 23.25 -4.67
C ARG A 72 1.81 23.80 -5.47
N TYR A 73 2.95 23.15 -5.38
CA TYR A 73 4.14 23.54 -6.16
C TYR A 73 3.88 23.38 -7.64
N LEU A 74 3.33 22.25 -8.09
CA LEU A 74 3.02 21.98 -9.48
C LEU A 74 1.98 22.97 -10.04
N ALA A 75 0.95 23.33 -9.26
CA ALA A 75 -0.06 24.33 -9.62
C ALA A 75 0.55 25.72 -9.87
N SER A 76 1.62 26.07 -9.18
CA SER A 76 2.29 27.38 -9.34
C SER A 76 3.20 27.47 -10.53
N ARG A 77 3.37 26.41 -11.35
CA ARG A 77 4.27 26.37 -12.51
C ARG A 77 3.53 26.56 -13.82
N SER A 78 4.17 27.27 -14.75
CA SER A 78 3.74 27.29 -16.15
C SER A 78 4.01 25.92 -16.81
N ASP A 79 3.42 25.65 -17.97
CA ASP A 79 3.64 24.40 -18.70
C ASP A 79 5.12 24.23 -19.08
N ALA A 80 5.78 25.28 -19.56
CA ALA A 80 7.22 25.26 -19.85
C ALA A 80 8.07 24.94 -18.59
N ALA A 81 7.72 25.49 -17.42
CA ALA A 81 8.44 25.19 -16.20
C ALA A 81 8.15 23.75 -15.68
N LEU A 82 6.97 23.18 -15.97
CA LEU A 82 6.67 21.77 -15.69
C LEU A 82 7.45 20.84 -16.62
N GLU A 83 7.58 21.19 -17.90
CA GLU A 83 8.37 20.42 -18.86
C GLU A 83 9.84 20.41 -18.46
N GLU A 84 10.41 21.56 -18.08
CA GLU A 84 11.78 21.64 -17.55
C GLU A 84 11.95 20.79 -16.27
N LEU A 85 10.98 20.86 -15.33
CA LEU A 85 11.00 20.10 -14.11
C LEU A 85 10.99 18.58 -14.38
N THR A 86 10.07 18.11 -15.22
CA THR A 86 9.96 16.69 -15.55
C THR A 86 11.16 16.20 -16.36
N GLY A 87 11.72 17.02 -17.24
CA GLY A 87 12.98 16.76 -17.92
C GLY A 87 14.14 16.58 -16.95
N ARG A 88 14.25 17.45 -15.91
CA ARG A 88 15.25 17.32 -14.86
C ARG A 88 15.02 16.04 -14.02
N MET A 89 13.77 15.71 -13.66
CA MET A 89 13.45 14.47 -12.96
C MET A 89 13.90 13.26 -13.77
N HIS A 90 13.58 13.23 -15.06
CA HIS A 90 13.97 12.15 -15.96
C HIS A 90 15.50 12.00 -16.06
N ALA A 91 16.23 13.12 -16.23
CA ALA A 91 17.70 13.12 -16.26
C ALA A 91 18.33 12.62 -14.94
N GLN A 92 17.64 12.77 -13.81
CA GLN A 92 18.04 12.29 -12.51
C GLN A 92 17.45 10.90 -12.16
N HIS A 93 16.76 10.25 -13.11
CA HIS A 93 16.07 8.96 -12.90
C HIS A 93 15.04 8.99 -11.77
N LEU A 94 14.38 10.13 -11.56
CA LEU A 94 13.32 10.27 -10.56
C LEU A 94 11.94 10.09 -11.21
N GLY A 95 11.15 9.20 -10.61
CA GLY A 95 9.71 9.07 -10.86
C GLY A 95 8.87 9.86 -9.86
N PHE A 96 7.56 9.97 -10.13
CA PHE A 96 6.61 10.44 -9.13
C PHE A 96 6.12 9.29 -8.24
N GLY A 97 6.03 9.55 -6.95
CA GLY A 97 5.37 8.71 -5.97
C GLY A 97 3.85 8.89 -6.00
N THR A 98 3.25 9.08 -4.83
CA THR A 98 1.80 9.18 -4.65
C THR A 98 1.37 10.48 -4.00
N MET A 99 0.10 10.84 -4.19
CA MET A 99 -0.58 11.89 -3.44
C MET A 99 -1.79 11.28 -2.73
N ASN A 100 -2.09 11.75 -1.53
CA ASN A 100 -3.33 11.36 -0.87
C ASN A 100 -4.55 11.89 -1.63
N LEU A 101 -5.61 11.07 -1.72
CA LEU A 101 -6.89 11.47 -2.31
C LEU A 101 -7.47 12.68 -1.54
N PRO A 102 -7.65 13.86 -2.17
CA PRO A 102 -8.14 15.05 -1.50
C PRO A 102 -9.68 15.10 -1.47
N VAL A 103 -10.32 13.97 -1.18
CA VAL A 103 -11.78 13.83 -1.03
C VAL A 103 -12.11 13.29 0.34
N ASP A 104 -12.97 13.96 1.06
CA ASP A 104 -13.46 13.50 2.37
C ASP A 104 -14.62 12.50 2.23
N PHE A 105 -14.31 11.34 1.65
CA PHE A 105 -15.30 10.27 1.47
C PHE A 105 -15.74 9.61 2.79
N ARG A 106 -15.06 9.90 3.90
CA ARG A 106 -15.36 9.38 5.25
C ARG A 106 -16.29 10.30 6.04
N GLY A 107 -16.34 11.58 5.70
CA GLY A 107 -17.11 12.61 6.37
C GLY A 107 -18.59 12.59 6.07
N GLY A 108 -19.28 13.66 6.49
CA GLY A 108 -20.68 13.88 6.18
C GLY A 108 -20.92 14.10 4.68
N GLU A 109 -22.19 14.06 4.26
CA GLU A 109 -22.55 14.22 2.84
C GLU A 109 -22.11 15.56 2.26
N SER A 110 -22.25 16.66 3.00
CA SER A 110 -21.80 17.99 2.56
C SER A 110 -20.30 18.03 2.34
N SER A 111 -19.50 17.55 3.31
CA SER A 111 -18.03 17.53 3.21
C SER A 111 -17.56 16.66 2.02
N PHE A 112 -18.21 15.52 1.81
CA PHE A 112 -17.95 14.68 0.65
C PHE A 112 -18.25 15.40 -0.67
N SER A 113 -19.47 15.96 -0.81
CA SER A 113 -19.91 16.66 -2.03
C SER A 113 -19.01 17.87 -2.36
N ASP A 114 -18.66 18.67 -1.34
CA ASP A 114 -17.79 19.84 -1.52
C ASP A 114 -16.38 19.43 -1.97
N SER A 115 -15.79 18.43 -1.32
CA SER A 115 -14.47 17.95 -1.68
C SER A 115 -14.44 17.25 -3.04
N LEU A 116 -15.49 16.51 -3.41
CA LEU A 116 -15.63 15.89 -4.72
C LEU A 116 -15.73 16.96 -5.83
N THR A 117 -16.49 18.02 -5.60
CA THR A 117 -16.62 19.15 -6.53
C THR A 117 -15.27 19.85 -6.78
N GLN A 118 -14.41 19.90 -5.77
CA GLN A 118 -13.08 20.52 -5.87
C GLN A 118 -12.03 19.58 -6.46
N LEU A 119 -12.32 18.29 -6.56
CA LEU A 119 -11.34 17.26 -6.98
C LEU A 119 -10.69 17.56 -8.34
N PRO A 120 -11.42 17.94 -9.41
CA PRO A 120 -10.80 18.24 -10.72
C PRO A 120 -9.71 19.32 -10.62
N ALA A 121 -9.98 20.40 -9.90
CA ALA A 121 -9.01 21.48 -9.71
C ALA A 121 -7.80 21.04 -8.88
N ALA A 122 -8.01 20.19 -7.87
CA ALA A 122 -6.94 19.68 -7.02
C ALA A 122 -5.96 18.74 -7.75
N ILE A 123 -6.44 17.98 -8.74
CA ILE A 123 -5.64 16.98 -9.47
C ILE A 123 -5.08 17.48 -10.79
N ALA A 124 -5.62 18.57 -11.38
CA ALA A 124 -5.13 19.12 -12.63
C ALA A 124 -3.61 19.38 -12.66
N PRO A 125 -2.97 19.87 -11.57
CA PRO A 125 -1.51 20.03 -11.53
C PRO A 125 -0.75 18.70 -11.65
N LEU A 126 -1.29 17.60 -11.10
CA LEU A 126 -0.69 16.28 -11.19
C LEU A 126 -0.74 15.76 -12.63
N GLN A 127 -1.92 15.87 -13.26
CA GLN A 127 -2.11 15.47 -14.66
C GLN A 127 -1.13 16.20 -15.57
N ARG A 128 -1.01 17.52 -15.43
CA ARG A 128 -0.08 18.35 -16.22
C ARG A 128 1.39 17.92 -16.05
N ALA A 129 1.78 17.49 -14.86
CA ALA A 129 3.13 17.03 -14.56
C ALA A 129 3.36 15.54 -14.88
N GLY A 130 2.33 14.77 -15.22
CA GLY A 130 2.43 13.33 -15.45
C GLY A 130 2.50 12.49 -14.16
N ALA A 131 2.12 13.04 -13.00
CA ALA A 131 1.97 12.28 -11.77
C ALA A 131 0.60 11.59 -11.76
N THR A 132 0.58 10.25 -11.78
CA THR A 132 -0.64 9.49 -12.11
C THR A 132 -1.24 8.70 -10.95
N ARG A 133 -0.65 8.74 -9.75
CA ARG A 133 -1.06 7.85 -8.65
C ARG A 133 -1.53 8.63 -7.43
N LEU A 134 -2.74 8.32 -6.99
CA LEU A 134 -3.26 8.74 -5.69
C LEU A 134 -3.47 7.51 -4.81
N ILE A 135 -3.44 7.71 -3.50
CA ILE A 135 -3.75 6.68 -2.51
C ILE A 135 -4.70 7.20 -1.46
N THR A 136 -5.37 6.29 -0.78
CA THR A 136 -6.08 6.56 0.47
C THR A 136 -6.21 5.29 1.29
N TRP A 137 -6.21 5.43 2.61
CA TRP A 137 -6.43 4.31 3.51
C TRP A 137 -7.89 4.22 3.95
N LEU A 138 -8.34 3.04 4.34
CA LEU A 138 -9.69 2.77 4.78
C LEU A 138 -9.74 2.59 6.30
N VAL A 139 -10.63 3.31 6.97
CA VAL A 139 -10.83 3.15 8.42
C VAL A 139 -11.43 1.77 8.69
N PRO A 140 -10.76 0.88 9.46
CA PRO A 140 -11.17 -0.52 9.59
C PRO A 140 -12.32 -0.72 10.60
N THR A 141 -13.01 0.35 10.99
CA THR A 141 -14.09 0.29 11.98
C THR A 141 -15.03 1.50 11.86
N SER A 142 -16.24 1.37 12.38
CA SER A 142 -17.21 2.47 12.51
C SER A 142 -17.96 2.35 13.84
N ASN A 143 -18.37 3.49 14.40
CA ASN A 143 -19.28 3.54 15.55
C ASN A 143 -20.75 3.73 15.13
N GLU A 144 -20.99 4.14 13.89
CA GLU A 144 -22.29 4.54 13.37
C GLU A 144 -22.84 3.55 12.33
N LEU A 145 -22.00 3.19 11.36
CA LEU A 145 -22.38 2.38 10.21
C LEU A 145 -22.07 0.90 10.46
N THR A 146 -23.07 0.04 10.25
CA THR A 146 -22.81 -1.40 10.15
C THR A 146 -21.90 -1.73 8.96
N TYR A 147 -21.31 -2.92 8.94
CA TYR A 147 -20.42 -3.35 7.84
C TYR A 147 -21.01 -3.08 6.45
N LEU A 148 -22.25 -3.54 6.21
CA LEU A 148 -22.88 -3.39 4.90
C LEU A 148 -23.21 -1.94 4.54
N GLN A 149 -23.60 -1.12 5.52
CA GLN A 149 -23.86 0.30 5.29
C GLN A 149 -22.56 1.02 4.93
N ASN A 150 -21.50 0.79 5.70
CA ASN A 150 -20.17 1.37 5.45
C ASN A 150 -19.62 0.93 4.09
N PHE A 151 -19.75 -0.37 3.76
CA PHE A 151 -19.32 -0.93 2.47
C PHE A 151 -20.00 -0.23 1.30
N ARG A 152 -21.34 -0.11 1.33
CA ARG A 152 -22.12 0.53 0.25
C ARG A 152 -21.77 2.01 0.10
N GLN A 153 -21.69 2.73 1.21
CA GLN A 153 -21.34 4.16 1.20
C GLN A 153 -19.92 4.38 0.67
N THR A 154 -18.96 3.61 1.16
CA THR A 154 -17.55 3.70 0.74
C THR A 154 -17.42 3.36 -0.74
N ALA A 155 -18.05 2.27 -1.21
CA ALA A 155 -18.03 1.89 -2.63
C ALA A 155 -18.58 2.99 -3.53
N GLU A 156 -19.73 3.57 -3.19
CA GLU A 156 -20.37 4.62 -3.99
C GLU A 156 -19.54 5.90 -4.04
N ARG A 157 -19.06 6.39 -2.88
CA ARG A 157 -18.28 7.61 -2.81
C ARG A 157 -16.91 7.49 -3.50
N LEU A 158 -16.26 6.32 -3.35
CA LEU A 158 -15.00 6.05 -4.06
C LEU A 158 -15.22 5.85 -5.56
N ARG A 159 -16.35 5.28 -5.99
CA ARG A 159 -16.73 5.22 -7.40
C ARG A 159 -16.81 6.61 -8.01
N GLN A 160 -17.52 7.54 -7.38
CA GLN A 160 -17.64 8.92 -7.87
C GLN A 160 -16.27 9.60 -7.96
N SER A 161 -15.44 9.43 -6.94
CA SER A 161 -14.05 9.94 -6.97
C SER A 161 -13.23 9.30 -8.10
N ALA A 162 -13.32 7.98 -8.27
CA ALA A 162 -12.57 7.23 -9.27
C ALA A 162 -12.95 7.63 -10.71
N LEU A 163 -14.23 7.90 -10.98
CA LEU A 163 -14.67 8.38 -12.30
C LEU A 163 -14.05 9.75 -12.65
N VAL A 164 -13.94 10.66 -11.68
CA VAL A 164 -13.25 11.93 -11.89
C VAL A 164 -11.77 11.70 -12.14
N LEU A 165 -11.12 10.83 -11.39
CA LEU A 165 -9.70 10.51 -11.57
C LEU A 165 -9.44 9.85 -12.94
N ASP A 166 -10.30 8.93 -13.36
CA ASP A 166 -10.17 8.23 -14.65
C ASP A 166 -10.23 9.19 -15.85
N ALA A 167 -11.15 10.17 -15.81
CA ALA A 167 -11.25 11.21 -16.80
C ALA A 167 -9.97 12.07 -16.95
N HIS A 168 -9.09 12.03 -15.95
CA HIS A 168 -7.81 12.74 -15.93
C HIS A 168 -6.59 11.79 -16.06
N GLY A 169 -6.82 10.50 -16.35
CA GLY A 169 -5.76 9.49 -16.47
C GLY A 169 -5.06 9.13 -15.16
N LEU A 170 -5.74 9.32 -14.04
CA LEU A 170 -5.20 9.08 -12.69
C LEU A 170 -5.75 7.79 -12.09
N ARG A 171 -4.92 7.14 -11.28
CA ARG A 171 -5.24 5.89 -10.60
C ARG A 171 -5.37 6.11 -9.09
N LEU A 172 -6.23 5.31 -8.45
CA LEU A 172 -6.46 5.35 -7.00
C LEU A 172 -6.09 4.02 -6.36
N GLY A 173 -5.11 4.04 -5.44
CA GLY A 173 -4.76 2.92 -4.58
C GLY A 173 -5.50 2.99 -3.25
N LEU A 174 -6.17 1.90 -2.88
CA LEU A 174 -6.84 1.76 -1.61
C LEU A 174 -6.01 0.89 -0.68
N GLU A 175 -5.82 1.35 0.56
CA GLU A 175 -5.09 0.64 1.59
C GLU A 175 -6.04 0.18 2.69
N TYR A 176 -6.04 -1.13 2.99
CA TYR A 176 -6.75 -1.67 4.15
C TYR A 176 -5.87 -1.59 5.40
N VAL A 177 -6.49 -1.50 6.57
CA VAL A 177 -5.78 -1.38 7.86
C VAL A 177 -6.06 -2.61 8.71
N ALA A 178 -5.08 -3.48 8.84
CA ALA A 178 -5.25 -4.83 9.35
C ALA A 178 -4.99 -5.07 10.85
N PRO A 179 -4.18 -4.29 11.60
CA PRO A 179 -3.93 -4.64 13.00
C PRO A 179 -5.23 -4.80 13.81
N ARG A 180 -5.31 -5.90 14.56
CA ARG A 180 -6.48 -6.19 15.41
C ARG A 180 -6.82 -5.04 16.34
N THR A 181 -5.81 -4.38 16.90
CA THR A 181 -5.97 -3.21 17.75
C THR A 181 -6.64 -2.03 17.03
N SER A 182 -6.67 -2.01 15.70
CA SER A 182 -7.33 -0.96 14.90
C SER A 182 -8.78 -1.31 14.59
N TRP A 183 -9.08 -2.51 14.05
CA TRP A 183 -10.44 -2.85 13.63
C TRP A 183 -11.37 -3.26 14.78
N THR A 184 -10.83 -3.56 15.98
CA THR A 184 -11.64 -3.82 17.18
C THR A 184 -11.96 -2.58 18.02
N ARG A 185 -11.48 -1.38 17.64
CA ARG A 185 -11.68 -0.15 18.42
C ARG A 185 -13.08 0.41 18.38
N GLY A 186 -13.79 0.20 17.27
CA GLY A 186 -15.13 0.70 17.08
C GLY A 186 -16.19 -0.37 17.29
N ARG A 187 -17.45 0.08 17.27
CA ARG A 187 -18.62 -0.78 17.47
C ARG A 187 -18.79 -1.80 16.35
N TYR A 188 -18.51 -1.41 15.12
CA TYR A 188 -18.66 -2.24 13.94
C TYR A 188 -17.32 -2.37 13.24
N PRO A 189 -16.70 -3.56 13.21
CA PRO A 189 -15.54 -3.82 12.37
C PRO A 189 -15.85 -3.55 10.89
N PHE A 190 -14.84 -3.11 10.17
CA PHE A 190 -14.92 -2.95 8.72
C PHE A 190 -13.77 -3.70 8.07
N LEU A 191 -13.68 -3.66 6.74
CA LEU A 191 -12.71 -4.42 5.98
C LEU A 191 -11.26 -4.17 6.46
N HIS A 192 -10.50 -5.25 6.57
CA HIS A 192 -9.14 -5.23 7.12
C HIS A 192 -8.23 -6.32 6.53
N THR A 193 -8.65 -6.95 5.42
CA THR A 193 -7.89 -7.96 4.68
C THR A 193 -7.86 -7.63 3.19
N MET A 194 -6.88 -8.18 2.46
CA MET A 194 -6.80 -8.04 1.01
C MET A 194 -8.04 -8.60 0.30
N ALA A 195 -8.58 -9.71 0.78
CA ALA A 195 -9.77 -10.32 0.19
C ALA A 195 -10.97 -9.37 0.26
N GLU A 196 -11.26 -8.80 1.43
CA GLU A 196 -12.35 -7.83 1.61
C GLU A 196 -12.13 -6.54 0.79
N LEU A 197 -10.87 -6.08 0.70
CA LEU A 197 -10.53 -4.93 -0.13
C LEU A 197 -10.82 -5.21 -1.61
N ARG A 198 -10.48 -6.40 -2.11
CA ARG A 198 -10.77 -6.80 -3.50
C ARG A 198 -12.26 -6.84 -3.78
N GLU A 199 -13.08 -7.27 -2.82
CA GLU A 199 -14.56 -7.19 -2.92
C GLU A 199 -15.04 -5.73 -3.04
N LEU A 200 -14.46 -4.83 -2.24
CA LEU A 200 -14.78 -3.39 -2.33
C LEU A 200 -14.36 -2.81 -3.70
N ILE A 201 -13.15 -3.12 -4.19
CA ILE A 201 -12.68 -2.68 -5.51
C ILE A 201 -13.62 -3.19 -6.62
N ALA A 202 -14.04 -4.44 -6.54
CA ALA A 202 -15.02 -5.01 -7.48
C ALA A 202 -16.37 -4.28 -7.41
N ALA A 203 -16.84 -3.92 -6.21
CA ALA A 203 -18.07 -3.16 -6.03
C ALA A 203 -17.95 -1.71 -6.53
N ILE A 204 -16.79 -1.06 -6.40
CA ILE A 204 -16.49 0.24 -7.01
C ILE A 204 -16.59 0.15 -8.53
N GLY A 205 -16.03 -0.90 -9.16
CA GLY A 205 -16.20 -1.22 -10.57
C GLY A 205 -15.54 -0.22 -11.53
N CYS A 206 -14.47 0.45 -11.11
CA CYS A 206 -13.69 1.37 -11.93
C CYS A 206 -12.29 0.80 -12.19
N PRO A 207 -11.81 0.74 -13.45
CA PRO A 207 -10.57 0.05 -13.81
C PRO A 207 -9.31 0.76 -13.30
N ASN A 208 -9.41 2.05 -12.96
CA ASN A 208 -8.33 2.85 -12.41
C ASN A 208 -8.17 2.72 -10.88
N VAL A 209 -9.01 1.92 -10.21
CA VAL A 209 -8.92 1.63 -8.77
C VAL A 209 -8.16 0.33 -8.56
N GLY A 210 -7.19 0.36 -7.64
CA GLY A 210 -6.39 -0.79 -7.26
C GLY A 210 -5.97 -0.72 -5.79
N ILE A 211 -4.92 -1.44 -5.45
CA ILE A 211 -4.43 -1.62 -4.10
C ILE A 211 -3.23 -0.69 -3.85
N CYS A 212 -3.22 0.01 -2.73
CA CYS A 212 -1.99 0.43 -2.07
C CYS A 212 -1.60 -0.71 -1.13
N LEU A 213 -0.58 -1.48 -1.52
CA LEU A 213 -0.20 -2.70 -0.82
C LEU A 213 0.86 -2.38 0.24
N ASP A 214 0.47 -2.43 1.50
CA ASP A 214 1.36 -2.19 2.64
C ASP A 214 1.79 -3.51 3.28
N SER A 215 3.09 -3.70 3.46
CA SER A 215 3.67 -4.91 4.04
C SER A 215 3.25 -5.14 5.50
N TRP A 216 3.02 -4.07 6.28
CA TRP A 216 2.51 -4.14 7.65
C TRP A 216 1.07 -4.66 7.69
N HIS A 217 0.22 -4.13 6.83
CA HIS A 217 -1.17 -4.54 6.79
C HIS A 217 -1.31 -5.94 6.19
N TRP A 218 -0.55 -6.27 5.15
CA TRP A 218 -0.45 -7.62 4.60
C TRP A 218 -0.06 -8.66 5.66
N PHE A 219 0.97 -8.36 6.45
CA PHE A 219 1.43 -9.24 7.52
C PHE A 219 0.38 -9.39 8.63
N ASN A 220 -0.23 -8.28 9.10
CA ASN A 220 -1.22 -8.30 10.18
C ASN A 220 -2.56 -8.91 9.76
N ALA A 221 -2.91 -8.92 8.49
CA ALA A 221 -4.09 -9.60 7.95
C ALA A 221 -3.88 -11.11 7.77
N HIS A 222 -2.66 -11.62 7.99
CA HIS A 222 -2.25 -12.98 7.64
C HIS A 222 -2.42 -13.30 6.15
N ASP A 223 -2.37 -12.28 5.31
CA ASP A 223 -2.41 -12.45 3.87
C ASP A 223 -1.13 -13.18 3.40
N THR A 224 -1.25 -13.93 2.31
CA THR A 224 -0.19 -14.82 1.83
C THR A 224 0.56 -14.25 0.63
N VAL A 225 1.77 -14.74 0.38
CA VAL A 225 2.52 -14.45 -0.85
C VAL A 225 1.72 -14.88 -2.09
N GLN A 226 0.97 -15.98 -2.00
CA GLN A 226 0.13 -16.45 -3.12
C GLN A 226 -0.94 -15.42 -3.49
N GLN A 227 -1.56 -14.76 -2.52
CA GLN A 227 -2.53 -13.70 -2.80
C GLN A 227 -1.91 -12.51 -3.54
N ILE A 228 -0.63 -12.19 -3.31
CA ILE A 228 0.08 -11.19 -4.11
C ILE A 228 0.34 -11.73 -5.53
N LEU A 229 0.77 -12.98 -5.66
CA LEU A 229 1.01 -13.63 -6.96
C LEU A 229 -0.26 -13.75 -7.82
N ASP A 230 -1.43 -13.78 -7.19
CA ASP A 230 -2.74 -13.81 -7.87
C ASP A 230 -3.19 -12.41 -8.37
N LEU A 231 -2.42 -11.35 -8.08
CA LEU A 231 -2.66 -10.01 -8.60
C LEU A 231 -1.99 -9.82 -9.97
N ARG A 232 -2.56 -8.95 -10.77
CA ARG A 232 -1.87 -8.39 -11.94
C ARG A 232 -1.03 -7.18 -11.49
N ALA A 233 0.03 -6.86 -12.20
CA ALA A 233 0.80 -5.64 -11.97
C ALA A 233 -0.09 -4.39 -11.93
N SER A 234 -1.12 -4.36 -12.80
CA SER A 234 -2.09 -3.27 -12.85
C SER A 234 -3.03 -3.19 -11.65
N ASP A 235 -3.14 -4.22 -10.83
CA ASP A 235 -3.99 -4.19 -9.64
C ASP A 235 -3.30 -3.46 -8.47
N VAL A 236 -1.96 -3.27 -8.53
CA VAL A 236 -1.18 -2.55 -7.53
C VAL A 236 -0.87 -1.12 -8.00
N VAL A 237 -1.30 -0.12 -7.24
CA VAL A 237 -1.08 1.31 -7.56
C VAL A 237 0.17 1.83 -6.87
N ALA A 238 0.39 1.46 -5.62
CA ALA A 238 1.53 1.85 -4.81
C ALA A 238 1.85 0.76 -3.78
N VAL A 239 3.04 0.84 -3.20
CA VAL A 239 3.50 -0.08 -2.15
C VAL A 239 4.06 0.72 -0.99
N HIS A 240 3.64 0.37 0.22
CA HIS A 240 4.26 0.82 1.47
C HIS A 240 5.06 -0.32 2.08
N LEU A 241 6.24 0.00 2.59
CA LEU A 241 7.19 -0.99 3.09
C LEU A 241 7.57 -0.68 4.54
N ASN A 242 7.42 -1.67 5.39
CA ASN A 242 7.65 -1.58 6.83
C ASN A 242 8.20 -2.91 7.35
N ASP A 243 8.65 -2.93 8.60
CA ASP A 243 8.86 -4.16 9.35
C ASP A 243 8.10 -4.09 10.70
N ALA A 244 8.02 -5.19 11.40
CA ALA A 244 7.32 -5.31 12.67
C ALA A 244 8.33 -5.40 13.83
N PRO A 245 8.02 -4.83 15.02
CA PRO A 245 8.86 -5.04 16.19
C PRO A 245 8.86 -6.51 16.60
N ALA A 246 10.05 -7.02 16.97
CA ALA A 246 10.21 -8.37 17.45
C ALA A 246 9.57 -8.57 18.85
N GLY A 247 9.13 -9.80 19.13
CA GLY A 247 8.62 -10.20 20.44
C GLY A 247 7.18 -9.78 20.75
N LEU A 248 6.47 -9.17 19.80
CA LEU A 248 5.04 -8.88 19.92
C LEU A 248 4.19 -9.96 19.24
N THR A 249 2.91 -9.97 19.55
CA THR A 249 1.90 -10.86 18.94
C THR A 249 0.93 -10.06 18.08
N PHE A 250 0.22 -10.73 17.16
CA PHE A 250 -0.80 -10.09 16.32
C PHE A 250 -1.87 -9.34 17.10
N ASP A 251 -2.18 -9.77 18.31
CA ASP A 251 -3.16 -9.11 19.18
C ASP A 251 -2.64 -7.80 19.77
N THR A 252 -1.34 -7.54 19.72
CA THR A 252 -0.68 -6.41 20.39
C THR A 252 -0.04 -5.41 19.43
N TYR A 253 0.09 -5.75 18.16
CA TYR A 253 0.61 -4.81 17.14
C TYR A 253 -0.26 -3.56 17.02
N ARG A 254 0.40 -2.41 16.90
CA ARG A 254 -0.23 -1.08 16.73
C ARG A 254 0.44 -0.33 15.61
N ASP A 255 -0.32 0.41 14.83
CA ASP A 255 0.18 1.18 13.67
C ASP A 255 1.34 2.14 13.99
N GLY A 256 1.37 2.71 15.18
CA GLY A 256 2.45 3.60 15.62
C GLY A 256 3.73 2.90 16.09
N GLN A 257 3.87 1.60 15.90
CA GLN A 257 5.00 0.78 16.39
C GLN A 257 5.71 0.03 15.26
N ARG A 258 5.60 0.51 14.04
CA ARG A 258 6.27 -0.11 12.90
C ARG A 258 7.78 0.16 12.95
N GLU A 259 8.55 -0.68 12.30
CA GLU A 259 10.00 -0.54 12.15
C GLU A 259 10.36 -0.20 10.70
N LEU A 260 11.59 0.27 10.48
CA LEU A 260 12.12 0.48 9.14
C LEU A 260 12.13 -0.85 8.36
N PRO A 261 11.98 -0.82 7.02
CA PRO A 261 12.00 -2.03 6.18
C PRO A 261 13.20 -2.92 6.48
N ALA A 262 12.96 -4.22 6.64
CA ALA A 262 13.97 -5.25 6.93
C ALA A 262 14.81 -5.02 8.22
N ALA A 263 14.33 -4.21 9.16
CA ALA A 263 15.08 -3.90 10.39
C ALA A 263 15.12 -5.08 11.37
N THR A 264 14.06 -5.87 11.43
CA THR A 264 13.90 -6.98 12.39
C THR A 264 13.78 -8.34 11.72
N GLY A 265 13.35 -8.39 10.47
CA GLY A 265 13.07 -9.62 9.73
C GLY A 265 11.80 -10.34 10.18
N VAL A 266 10.93 -9.70 10.97
CA VAL A 266 9.64 -10.26 11.40
C VAL A 266 8.67 -10.36 10.23
N ILE A 267 8.59 -9.31 9.41
CA ILE A 267 7.86 -9.37 8.15
C ILE A 267 8.77 -9.99 7.09
N PRO A 268 8.33 -11.03 6.35
CA PRO A 268 9.13 -11.67 5.31
C PRO A 268 9.22 -10.79 4.05
N ILE A 269 9.89 -9.63 4.17
CA ILE A 269 9.98 -8.58 3.16
C ILE A 269 10.58 -9.10 1.84
N ALA A 270 11.55 -10.00 1.90
CA ALA A 270 12.14 -10.58 0.69
C ALA A 270 11.08 -11.31 -0.16
N SER A 271 10.27 -12.17 0.47
CA SER A 271 9.20 -12.90 -0.23
C SER A 271 8.10 -11.97 -0.75
N PHE A 272 7.77 -10.92 0.01
CA PHE A 272 6.81 -9.88 -0.39
C PHE A 272 7.29 -9.14 -1.65
N LEU A 273 8.54 -8.68 -1.67
CA LEU A 273 9.14 -7.99 -2.82
C LEU A 273 9.38 -8.92 -4.01
N ASP A 274 9.71 -10.19 -3.78
CA ASP A 274 9.86 -11.17 -4.86
C ASP A 274 8.53 -11.47 -5.55
N ALA A 275 7.42 -11.52 -4.80
CA ALA A 275 6.09 -11.61 -5.40
C ALA A 275 5.78 -10.39 -6.29
N LEU A 276 6.10 -9.17 -5.85
CA LEU A 276 5.94 -7.95 -6.65
C LEU A 276 6.79 -7.99 -7.93
N ARG A 277 8.02 -8.52 -7.87
CA ARG A 277 8.87 -8.73 -9.07
C ARG A 277 8.22 -9.72 -10.03
N GLN A 278 7.69 -10.82 -9.51
CA GLN A 278 7.07 -11.88 -10.32
C GLN A 278 5.82 -11.40 -11.05
N ILE A 279 4.95 -10.63 -10.40
CA ILE A 279 3.79 -10.03 -11.07
C ILE A 279 4.17 -8.88 -12.00
N GLY A 280 5.44 -8.44 -12.00
CA GLY A 280 5.93 -7.34 -12.85
C GLY A 280 5.48 -5.96 -12.39
N TYR A 281 5.31 -5.73 -11.10
CA TYR A 281 4.94 -4.41 -10.57
C TYR A 281 5.97 -3.35 -10.96
N GLU A 282 5.48 -2.22 -11.47
CA GLU A 282 6.25 -1.06 -11.90
C GLU A 282 5.70 0.19 -11.21
N GLY A 283 6.28 0.58 -10.10
CA GLY A 283 5.75 1.74 -9.38
C GLY A 283 6.56 2.11 -8.14
N PRO A 284 6.08 3.11 -7.39
CA PRO A 284 6.75 3.58 -6.19
C PRO A 284 6.60 2.59 -5.03
N VAL A 285 7.70 2.40 -4.29
CA VAL A 285 7.76 1.69 -3.01
C VAL A 285 8.27 2.67 -1.98
N SER A 286 7.41 3.09 -1.06
CA SER A 286 7.72 4.06 -0.01
C SER A 286 7.88 3.37 1.34
N ALA A 287 8.90 3.74 2.12
CA ALA A 287 8.94 3.35 3.51
C ALA A 287 7.91 4.14 4.33
N GLU A 288 7.11 3.44 5.13
CA GLU A 288 6.13 4.04 6.04
C GLU A 288 6.29 3.48 7.47
N PRO A 289 7.39 3.78 8.15
CA PRO A 289 7.71 3.11 9.41
C PRO A 289 6.81 3.51 10.58
N ASN A 290 6.09 4.63 10.51
CA ASN A 290 5.31 5.15 11.64
C ASN A 290 6.05 5.02 12.98
N ASN A 291 7.36 5.33 12.97
CA ASN A 291 8.30 5.07 14.06
C ASN A 291 8.57 6.35 14.87
N ALA A 292 8.29 6.33 16.16
CA ALA A 292 8.44 7.50 17.01
C ALA A 292 9.90 7.95 17.16
N ALA A 293 10.85 7.03 17.19
CA ALA A 293 12.27 7.36 17.29
C ALA A 293 12.78 8.02 16.01
N LEU A 294 12.40 7.49 14.84
CA LEU A 294 12.76 8.08 13.54
C LEU A 294 12.23 9.53 13.42
N ARG A 295 11.00 9.77 13.86
CA ARG A 295 10.34 11.09 13.81
C ARG A 295 11.02 12.14 14.68
N GLN A 296 11.84 11.73 15.66
CA GLN A 296 12.60 12.61 16.55
C GLN A 296 14.04 12.84 16.07
N MET A 297 14.51 12.11 15.07
CA MET A 297 15.85 12.28 14.50
C MET A 297 15.96 13.61 13.72
N PRO A 298 17.16 14.17 13.59
CA PRO A 298 17.43 15.14 12.54
C PRO A 298 17.10 14.57 11.16
N MET A 299 16.54 15.40 10.28
CA MET A 299 16.05 14.95 8.97
C MET A 299 17.11 14.15 8.18
N ASP A 300 18.35 14.63 8.10
CA ASP A 300 19.42 13.94 7.37
C ASP A 300 19.70 12.53 7.95
N ALA A 301 19.69 12.39 9.27
CA ALA A 301 19.87 11.09 9.93
C ALA A 301 18.71 10.12 9.65
N ALA A 302 17.47 10.61 9.70
CA ALA A 302 16.29 9.84 9.38
C ALA A 302 16.29 9.37 7.91
N LEU A 303 16.65 10.26 6.98
CA LEU A 303 16.77 9.93 5.56
C LEU A 303 17.87 8.90 5.28
N ALA A 304 19.04 9.06 5.91
CA ALA A 304 20.14 8.09 5.76
C ALA A 304 19.75 6.70 6.28
N ALA A 305 19.11 6.63 7.47
CA ALA A 305 18.62 5.38 8.03
C ALA A 305 17.56 4.72 7.14
N THR A 306 16.59 5.51 6.65
CA THR A 306 15.54 5.01 5.76
C THR A 306 16.10 4.51 4.43
N ALA A 307 17.02 5.26 3.81
CA ALA A 307 17.65 4.85 2.55
C ALA A 307 18.44 3.55 2.70
N ALA A 308 19.19 3.40 3.80
CA ALA A 308 19.91 2.17 4.11
C ALA A 308 18.96 0.98 4.27
N ALA A 309 17.87 1.15 5.03
CA ALA A 309 16.86 0.11 5.25
C ALA A 309 16.17 -0.32 3.93
N VAL A 310 15.81 0.64 3.08
CA VAL A 310 15.21 0.33 1.76
C VAL A 310 16.19 -0.40 0.84
N LYS A 311 17.47 0.02 0.81
CA LYS A 311 18.52 -0.69 0.04
C LYS A 311 18.71 -2.13 0.54
N GLN A 312 18.72 -2.32 1.87
CA GLN A 312 18.78 -3.67 2.46
C GLN A 312 17.57 -4.50 2.04
N ALA A 313 16.35 -3.96 2.16
CA ALA A 313 15.13 -4.64 1.75
C ALA A 313 15.15 -5.05 0.26
N PHE A 314 15.70 -4.19 -0.60
CA PHE A 314 15.83 -4.45 -2.04
C PHE A 314 16.95 -5.43 -2.40
N GLY A 315 17.80 -5.82 -1.44
CA GLY A 315 18.96 -6.67 -1.69
C GLY A 315 20.12 -5.95 -2.39
N GLU A 316 20.22 -4.63 -2.22
CA GLU A 316 21.25 -3.78 -2.85
C GLU A 316 22.45 -3.47 -1.93
N MET A 317 22.50 -4.10 -0.77
CA MET A 317 23.66 -3.98 0.11
C MET A 317 24.80 -4.89 -0.41
N SER A 318 25.88 -4.27 -0.83
CA SER A 318 27.17 -4.91 -1.16
C SER A 318 28.03 -5.06 0.08
#